data_e6d40b0daa23774e206fa8f009ca18f1
#
_entry.id   e6d40b0daa23774e206fa8f009ca18f1
#
_cell.length_a   1.000
_cell.length_b   1.000
_cell.length_c   1.000
_cell.angle_alpha   90.00
_cell.angle_beta   90.00
_cell.angle_gamma   90.00
#
_symmetry.space_group_name_H-M   'P 1'
#
loop_
_entity.id
_entity.type
_entity.pdbx_description
1 polymer ?
#
loop_
_entity_poly.entity_id
_entity_poly.type
_entity_poly.pdbx_seq_one_letter_code
_entity_poly.pdbx_strand_id
1 'polypeptide(L)'
;MANANGAIVPPDGLFKDPKELRYRKLYFPNADEVAFSTTRKGFVPLPILLRKLMRHLSTPEFRVLVYLHLRAGRYGVCYPTPQEMVFELGLGSTKNLTPYLRGLEQKKLISSKEVLGRTYYLVHDPRIGLQHFANDGTISGEELDAVNELCSDLGQPTISARNVQAVSKLHSE
;
A
#
# COMPACT_ATOMS: atom_id res chain seq x y z
N MET A 1 -29.18 12.61 8.17
CA MET A 1 -28.68 13.44 9.29
C MET A 1 -27.17 13.54 9.17
N ALA A 2 -26.59 14.72 9.26
CA ALA A 2 -25.15 14.90 9.31
C ALA A 2 -24.66 14.71 10.76
N ASN A 3 -23.55 14.02 10.94
CA ASN A 3 -22.90 13.95 12.27
C ASN A 3 -22.15 15.28 12.55
N ALA A 4 -21.64 15.44 13.77
CA ALA A 4 -20.96 16.67 14.24
C ALA A 4 -19.75 17.12 13.38
N ASN A 5 -19.29 16.28 12.42
CA ASN A 5 -18.17 16.56 11.50
C ASN A 5 -18.64 16.87 10.07
N GLY A 6 -19.94 17.11 9.84
CA GLY A 6 -20.47 17.43 8.51
C GLY A 6 -20.45 16.29 7.49
N ALA A 7 -20.11 15.07 7.90
CA ALA A 7 -20.18 13.92 7.03
C ALA A 7 -21.63 13.46 6.86
N ILE A 8 -22.10 13.37 5.62
CA ILE A 8 -23.40 12.77 5.32
C ILE A 8 -23.32 11.28 5.66
N VAL A 9 -23.92 10.90 6.78
CA VAL A 9 -24.10 9.50 7.17
C VAL A 9 -25.27 8.96 6.36
N PRO A 10 -25.10 7.95 5.48
CA PRO A 10 -26.23 7.32 4.81
C PRO A 10 -27.15 6.68 5.86
N PRO A 11 -28.46 6.65 5.64
CA PRO A 11 -29.39 6.03 6.57
C PRO A 11 -29.01 4.58 6.81
N ASP A 12 -29.00 4.19 8.11
CA ASP A 12 -28.71 2.84 8.57
C ASP A 12 -29.56 1.82 7.79
N GLY A 13 -28.91 0.91 7.09
CA GLY A 13 -29.52 -0.20 6.38
C GLY A 13 -29.35 -0.23 4.85
N LEU A 14 -28.87 0.83 4.19
CA LEU A 14 -28.74 0.87 2.73
C LEU A 14 -27.42 0.30 2.17
N PHE A 15 -26.42 0.06 3.00
CA PHE A 15 -25.16 -0.55 2.59
C PHE A 15 -24.82 -1.71 3.52
N LYS A 16 -25.16 -2.94 3.11
CA LYS A 16 -24.46 -4.12 3.60
C LYS A 16 -22.97 -3.86 3.37
N ASP A 17 -22.15 -4.13 4.39
CA ASP A 17 -20.68 -3.99 4.26
C ASP A 17 -20.23 -4.61 2.94
N PRO A 18 -19.55 -3.87 2.05
CA PRO A 18 -19.10 -4.39 0.79
C PRO A 18 -18.25 -5.65 1.02
N LYS A 19 -18.29 -6.58 0.07
CA LYS A 19 -17.51 -7.83 0.17
C LYS A 19 -16.03 -7.54 0.48
N GLU A 20 -15.48 -6.50 -0.14
CA GLU A 20 -14.10 -6.07 0.04
C GLU A 20 -13.81 -5.64 1.48
N LEU A 21 -14.72 -4.93 2.13
CA LEU A 21 -14.57 -4.53 3.53
C LEU A 21 -14.62 -5.74 4.47
N ARG A 22 -15.47 -6.71 4.18
CA ARG A 22 -15.51 -7.99 4.91
C ARG A 22 -14.20 -8.76 4.76
N TYR A 23 -13.70 -8.89 3.53
CA TYR A 23 -12.44 -9.57 3.25
C TYR A 23 -11.27 -8.89 3.94
N ARG A 24 -11.24 -7.55 3.92
CA ARG A 24 -10.23 -6.77 4.64
C ARG A 24 -10.22 -7.11 6.12
N LYS A 25 -11.36 -7.03 6.81
CA LYS A 25 -11.48 -7.30 8.24
C LYS A 25 -11.16 -8.77 8.59
N LEU A 26 -11.65 -9.71 7.77
CA LEU A 26 -11.51 -11.14 8.03
C LEU A 26 -10.10 -11.67 7.77
N TYR A 27 -9.47 -11.22 6.68
CA TYR A 27 -8.20 -11.78 6.24
C TYR A 27 -6.99 -10.96 6.67
N PHE A 28 -7.19 -9.69 6.98
CA PHE A 28 -6.14 -8.76 7.37
C PHE A 28 -6.53 -8.00 8.64
N PRO A 29 -6.37 -8.59 9.84
CA PRO A 29 -6.83 -7.99 11.10
C PRO A 29 -6.20 -6.63 11.40
N ASN A 30 -4.97 -6.38 10.92
CA ASN A 30 -4.25 -5.10 11.11
C ASN A 30 -4.37 -4.16 9.91
N ALA A 31 -5.34 -4.40 9.00
CA ALA A 31 -5.47 -3.63 7.78
C ALA A 31 -5.76 -2.14 8.01
N ASP A 32 -6.46 -1.80 9.09
CA ASP A 32 -6.79 -0.40 9.38
C ASP A 32 -5.55 0.46 9.66
N GLU A 33 -4.44 -0.17 10.10
CA GLU A 33 -3.18 0.50 10.37
C GLU A 33 -2.32 0.72 9.12
N VAL A 34 -2.48 -0.14 8.09
CA VAL A 34 -1.55 -0.18 6.96
C VAL A 34 -2.20 0.03 5.58
N ALA A 35 -3.51 -0.21 5.45
CA ALA A 35 -4.18 -0.13 4.15
C ALA A 35 -4.33 1.31 3.66
N PHE A 36 -4.05 1.52 2.38
CA PHE A 36 -4.47 2.74 1.69
C PHE A 36 -5.97 2.66 1.39
N SER A 37 -6.70 3.68 1.79
CA SER A 37 -8.15 3.77 1.61
C SER A 37 -8.55 5.14 1.06
N THR A 38 -9.56 5.16 0.20
CA THR A 38 -10.15 6.39 -0.33
C THR A 38 -11.65 6.38 -0.16
N THR A 39 -12.24 7.56 0.11
CA THR A 39 -13.68 7.74 0.28
C THR A 39 -14.41 8.19 -1.01
N ARG A 40 -13.68 8.50 -2.08
CA ARG A 40 -14.28 9.03 -3.31
C ARG A 40 -14.85 7.92 -4.19
N LYS A 41 -16.16 8.04 -4.54
CA LYS A 41 -16.84 7.13 -5.46
C LYS A 41 -16.45 7.44 -6.93
N GLY A 42 -16.31 6.38 -7.74
CA GLY A 42 -16.03 6.50 -9.18
C GLY A 42 -14.63 7.02 -9.52
N PHE A 43 -13.78 7.18 -8.53
CA PHE A 43 -12.44 7.66 -8.68
C PHE A 43 -11.50 6.92 -7.70
N VAL A 44 -10.41 6.40 -8.20
CA VAL A 44 -9.35 5.80 -7.39
C VAL A 44 -8.15 6.74 -7.39
N PRO A 45 -8.00 7.60 -6.36
CA PRO A 45 -6.81 8.44 -6.27
C PRO A 45 -5.60 7.56 -5.99
N LEU A 46 -4.55 7.78 -6.76
CA LEU A 46 -3.25 7.22 -6.44
C LEU A 46 -2.55 8.14 -5.42
N PRO A 47 -1.97 7.59 -4.35
CA PRO A 47 -1.25 8.39 -3.38
C PRO A 47 -0.08 9.10 -4.04
N ILE A 48 0.06 10.41 -3.81
CA ILE A 48 1.16 11.19 -4.39
C ILE A 48 2.54 10.67 -3.93
N LEU A 49 2.61 10.04 -2.76
CA LEU A 49 3.82 9.42 -2.23
C LEU A 49 4.30 8.22 -3.06
N LEU A 50 3.46 7.63 -3.94
CA LEU A 50 3.91 6.60 -4.88
C LEU A 50 5.07 7.08 -5.75
N ARG A 51 5.12 8.38 -6.10
CA ARG A 51 6.23 8.94 -6.89
C ARG A 51 7.58 8.80 -6.18
N LYS A 52 7.59 8.82 -4.83
CA LYS A 52 8.80 8.64 -4.04
C LYS A 52 9.29 7.19 -4.03
N LEU A 53 8.38 6.23 -4.25
CA LEU A 53 8.71 4.82 -4.37
C LEU A 53 9.28 4.43 -5.75
N MET A 54 8.99 5.21 -6.81
CA MET A 54 9.36 4.85 -8.19
C MET A 54 10.84 4.54 -8.36
N ARG A 55 11.73 5.25 -7.67
CA ARG A 55 13.19 5.05 -7.78
C ARG A 55 13.70 3.80 -7.05
N HIS A 56 12.90 3.25 -6.14
CA HIS A 56 13.23 2.09 -5.31
C HIS A 56 12.56 0.79 -5.77
N LEU A 57 11.76 0.88 -6.84
CA LEU A 57 11.06 -0.24 -7.44
C LEU A 57 11.53 -0.44 -8.87
N SER A 58 11.62 -1.68 -9.30
CA SER A 58 11.74 -1.98 -10.72
C SER A 58 10.46 -1.54 -11.46
N THR A 59 10.60 -1.22 -12.75
CA THR A 59 9.44 -0.83 -13.57
C THR A 59 8.29 -1.85 -13.51
N PRO A 60 8.53 -3.17 -13.58
CA PRO A 60 7.44 -4.14 -13.42
C PRO A 60 6.81 -4.14 -12.04
N GLU A 61 7.60 -4.04 -10.95
CA GLU A 61 7.06 -3.93 -9.59
C GLU A 61 6.16 -2.71 -9.44
N PHE A 62 6.60 -1.55 -9.94
CA PHE A 62 5.82 -0.32 -9.88
C PHE A 62 4.50 -0.45 -10.66
N ARG A 63 4.54 -1.06 -11.86
CA ARG A 63 3.32 -1.33 -12.64
C ARG A 63 2.34 -2.24 -11.90
N VAL A 64 2.84 -3.32 -11.28
CA VAL A 64 2.01 -4.23 -10.46
C VAL A 64 1.42 -3.50 -9.26
N LEU A 65 2.20 -2.67 -8.57
CA LEU A 65 1.73 -1.90 -7.41
C LEU A 65 0.61 -0.93 -7.81
N VAL A 66 0.79 -0.15 -8.88
CA VAL A 66 -0.24 0.76 -9.41
C VAL A 66 -1.51 0.01 -9.79
N TYR A 67 -1.37 -1.12 -10.49
CA TYR A 67 -2.50 -1.97 -10.85
C TYR A 67 -3.29 -2.43 -9.61
N LEU A 68 -2.59 -2.91 -8.59
CA LEU A 68 -3.24 -3.35 -7.35
C LEU A 68 -3.94 -2.18 -6.63
N HIS A 69 -3.35 -0.97 -6.60
CA HIS A 69 -4.02 0.23 -6.08
C HIS A 69 -5.33 0.52 -6.83
N LEU A 70 -5.31 0.46 -8.16
CA LEU A 70 -6.50 0.69 -8.98
C LEU A 70 -7.59 -0.36 -8.73
N ARG A 71 -7.20 -1.62 -8.57
CA ARG A 71 -8.14 -2.73 -8.32
C ARG A 71 -8.67 -2.75 -6.89
N ALA A 72 -7.85 -2.38 -5.92
CA ALA A 72 -8.23 -2.35 -4.50
C ALA A 72 -9.17 -1.19 -4.16
N GLY A 73 -9.10 -0.10 -4.93
CA GLY A 73 -9.98 1.04 -4.76
C GLY A 73 -9.98 1.59 -3.33
N ARG A 74 -11.14 1.97 -2.85
CA ARG A 74 -11.31 2.62 -1.55
C ARG A 74 -11.14 1.69 -0.33
N TYR A 75 -11.21 0.39 -0.53
CA TYR A 75 -11.12 -0.57 0.59
C TYR A 75 -9.72 -1.10 0.81
N GLY A 76 -8.80 -0.83 -0.11
CA GLY A 76 -7.41 -1.25 -0.01
C GLY A 76 -7.20 -2.75 -0.22
N VAL A 77 -8.24 -3.52 -0.59
CA VAL A 77 -8.14 -4.95 -0.81
C VAL A 77 -8.70 -5.34 -2.18
N CYS A 78 -8.02 -6.26 -2.86
CA CYS A 78 -8.47 -6.83 -4.12
C CYS A 78 -8.08 -8.31 -4.23
N TYR A 79 -8.63 -8.99 -5.23
CA TYR A 79 -8.41 -10.42 -5.43
C TYR A 79 -8.36 -10.80 -6.93
N PRO A 80 -7.57 -10.08 -7.75
CA PRO A 80 -7.39 -10.46 -9.14
C PRO A 80 -6.72 -11.83 -9.26
N THR A 81 -7.10 -12.59 -10.27
CA THR A 81 -6.39 -13.84 -10.58
C THR A 81 -5.03 -13.54 -11.22
N PRO A 82 -4.04 -14.44 -11.09
CA PRO A 82 -2.76 -14.27 -11.76
C PRO A 82 -2.90 -14.08 -13.28
N GLN A 83 -3.86 -14.74 -13.91
CA GLN A 83 -4.14 -14.64 -15.34
C GLN A 83 -4.66 -13.24 -15.71
N GLU A 84 -5.61 -12.68 -14.93
CA GLU A 84 -6.08 -11.31 -15.12
C GLU A 84 -4.93 -10.31 -15.00
N MET A 85 -4.09 -10.44 -13.97
CA MET A 85 -2.92 -9.57 -13.79
C MET A 85 -1.96 -9.65 -14.97
N VAL A 86 -1.63 -10.85 -15.42
CA VAL A 86 -0.74 -11.06 -16.59
C VAL A 86 -1.32 -10.40 -17.84
N PHE A 87 -2.62 -10.60 -18.08
CA PHE A 87 -3.31 -10.05 -19.25
C PHE A 87 -3.33 -8.51 -19.20
N GLU A 88 -3.82 -7.93 -18.10
CA GLU A 88 -3.97 -6.47 -17.98
C GLU A 88 -2.62 -5.72 -17.90
N LEU A 89 -1.61 -6.35 -17.33
CA LEU A 89 -0.26 -5.79 -17.25
C LEU A 89 0.60 -6.05 -18.50
N GLY A 90 0.11 -6.88 -19.45
CA GLY A 90 0.88 -7.26 -20.63
C GLY A 90 2.14 -8.05 -20.29
N LEU A 91 2.08 -8.90 -19.26
CA LEU A 91 3.17 -9.79 -18.89
C LEU A 91 3.10 -11.08 -19.70
N GLY A 92 4.26 -11.66 -20.04
CA GLY A 92 4.30 -12.86 -20.88
C GLY A 92 3.80 -14.14 -20.19
N SER A 93 3.87 -14.21 -18.86
CA SER A 93 3.41 -15.37 -18.09
C SER A 93 3.23 -15.07 -16.61
N THR A 94 2.47 -15.95 -15.93
CA THR A 94 2.29 -15.88 -14.46
C THR A 94 3.60 -16.11 -13.69
N LYS A 95 4.56 -16.84 -14.27
CA LYS A 95 5.90 -17.04 -13.68
C LYS A 95 6.65 -15.72 -13.50
N ASN A 96 6.45 -14.76 -14.41
CA ASN A 96 7.07 -13.44 -14.34
C ASN A 96 6.43 -12.56 -13.27
N LEU A 97 5.16 -12.80 -12.91
CA LEU A 97 4.43 -12.02 -11.92
C LEU A 97 4.89 -12.32 -10.48
N THR A 98 5.14 -13.59 -10.16
CA THR A 98 5.48 -14.06 -8.80
C THR A 98 6.66 -13.32 -8.17
N PRO A 99 7.80 -13.10 -8.87
CA PRO A 99 8.92 -12.33 -8.30
C PRO A 99 8.53 -10.88 -7.96
N TYR A 100 7.70 -10.24 -8.77
CA TYR A 100 7.28 -8.86 -8.53
C TYR A 100 6.37 -8.74 -7.31
N LEU A 101 5.40 -9.66 -7.17
CA LEU A 101 4.53 -9.70 -5.98
C LEU A 101 5.34 -9.95 -4.71
N ARG A 102 6.27 -10.90 -4.75
CA ARG A 102 7.15 -11.20 -3.62
C ARG A 102 8.05 -10.01 -3.27
N GLY A 103 8.60 -9.31 -4.28
CA GLY A 103 9.38 -8.10 -4.08
C GLY A 103 8.57 -6.99 -3.39
N LEU A 104 7.32 -6.79 -3.79
CA LEU A 104 6.42 -5.81 -3.16
C LEU A 104 6.06 -6.18 -1.70
N GLU A 105 5.89 -7.47 -1.40
CA GLU A 105 5.66 -7.94 -0.02
C GLU A 105 6.89 -7.72 0.86
N GLN A 106 8.08 -8.05 0.38
CA GLN A 106 9.33 -7.81 1.10
C GLN A 106 9.55 -6.32 1.41
N LYS A 107 9.17 -5.45 0.48
CA LYS A 107 9.22 -3.99 0.62
C LYS A 107 8.07 -3.40 1.45
N LYS A 108 7.22 -4.24 2.04
CA LYS A 108 6.08 -3.83 2.86
C LYS A 108 5.06 -2.92 2.14
N LEU A 109 4.91 -3.10 0.84
CA LEU A 109 3.98 -2.34 0.01
C LEU A 109 2.65 -3.04 -0.20
N ILE A 110 2.64 -4.36 -0.06
CA ILE A 110 1.44 -5.19 -0.07
C ILE A 110 1.55 -6.30 0.97
N SER A 111 0.41 -6.90 1.30
CA SER A 111 0.33 -8.21 1.96
C SER A 111 -0.58 -9.10 1.14
N SER A 112 -0.30 -10.40 1.09
CA SER A 112 -1.17 -11.37 0.46
C SER A 112 -1.61 -12.46 1.43
N LYS A 113 -2.78 -13.03 1.15
CA LYS A 113 -3.32 -14.18 1.87
C LYS A 113 -4.07 -15.09 0.90
N GLU A 114 -3.72 -16.35 0.90
CA GLU A 114 -4.46 -17.36 0.15
C GLU A 114 -5.57 -17.98 1.02
N VAL A 115 -6.78 -17.98 0.48
CA VAL A 115 -7.96 -18.58 1.14
C VAL A 115 -8.76 -19.33 0.08
N LEU A 116 -8.96 -20.63 0.29
CA LEU A 116 -9.72 -21.51 -0.60
C LEU A 116 -9.27 -21.40 -2.07
N GLY A 117 -7.97 -21.38 -2.32
CA GLY A 117 -7.39 -21.33 -3.66
C GLY A 117 -7.48 -19.96 -4.34
N ARG A 118 -7.88 -18.90 -3.62
CA ARG A 118 -7.91 -17.52 -4.09
C ARG A 118 -6.96 -16.68 -3.28
N THR A 119 -6.14 -15.87 -3.95
CA THR A 119 -5.25 -14.91 -3.28
C THR A 119 -5.93 -13.56 -3.14
N TYR A 120 -5.91 -13.03 -1.95
CA TYR A 120 -6.34 -11.68 -1.59
C TYR A 120 -5.11 -10.82 -1.34
N TYR A 121 -5.12 -9.61 -1.89
CA TYR A 121 -4.04 -8.63 -1.74
C TYR A 121 -4.55 -7.43 -0.96
N LEU A 122 -3.84 -7.07 0.09
CA LEU A 122 -4.00 -5.81 0.80
C LEU A 122 -2.92 -4.86 0.32
N VAL A 123 -3.31 -3.69 -0.17
CA VAL A 123 -2.39 -2.65 -0.63
C VAL A 123 -2.13 -1.70 0.53
N HIS A 124 -0.85 -1.52 0.87
CA HIS A 124 -0.45 -0.68 1.99
C HIS A 124 -0.39 0.79 1.60
N ASP A 125 -0.55 1.67 2.59
CA ASP A 125 -0.19 3.07 2.42
C ASP A 125 1.31 3.17 2.05
N PRO A 126 1.69 3.94 1.03
CA PRO A 126 3.07 4.09 0.61
C PRO A 126 4.05 4.48 1.72
N ARG A 127 3.57 5.17 2.77
CA ARG A 127 4.38 5.51 3.95
C ARG A 127 4.93 4.29 4.67
N ILE A 128 4.22 3.16 4.64
CA ILE A 128 4.67 1.91 5.27
C ILE A 128 5.93 1.38 4.56
N GLY A 129 5.92 1.36 3.23
CA GLY A 129 7.09 0.98 2.43
C GLY A 129 8.24 1.97 2.57
N LEU A 130 7.96 3.28 2.55
CA LEU A 130 8.96 4.33 2.77
C LEU A 130 9.57 4.24 4.18
N GLN A 131 8.77 3.95 5.21
CA GLN A 131 9.26 3.69 6.56
C GLN A 131 10.19 2.46 6.60
N HIS A 132 9.82 1.40 5.87
CA HIS A 132 10.69 0.21 5.75
C HIS A 132 12.03 0.58 5.10
N PHE A 133 12.03 1.35 4.00
CA PHE A 133 13.24 1.81 3.33
C PHE A 133 14.08 2.77 4.19
N ALA A 134 13.47 3.58 5.04
CA ALA A 134 14.19 4.40 6.00
C ALA A 134 14.88 3.56 7.08
N ASN A 135 14.20 2.51 7.56
CA ASN A 135 14.72 1.63 8.60
C ASN A 135 15.87 0.74 8.14
N ASP A 136 15.86 0.31 6.88
CA ASP A 136 16.90 -0.55 6.30
C ASP A 136 18.03 0.23 5.60
N GLY A 137 17.95 1.57 5.57
CA GLY A 137 18.94 2.45 4.97
C GLY A 137 18.88 2.53 3.45
N THR A 138 17.82 2.06 2.82
CA THR A 138 17.61 2.15 1.36
C THR A 138 17.45 3.60 0.90
N ILE A 139 16.81 4.45 1.71
CA ILE A 139 16.68 5.89 1.44
C ILE A 139 17.68 6.70 2.28
N SER A 140 18.28 7.71 1.65
CA SER A 140 19.20 8.63 2.33
C SER A 140 18.47 9.58 3.28
N GLY A 141 19.22 10.25 4.18
CA GLY A 141 18.68 11.30 5.05
C GLY A 141 18.02 12.43 4.27
N GLU A 142 18.67 12.93 3.22
CA GLU A 142 18.12 13.97 2.35
C GLU A 142 16.82 13.56 1.66
N GLU A 143 16.74 12.31 1.23
CA GLU A 143 15.53 11.77 0.64
C GLU A 143 14.41 11.60 1.67
N LEU A 144 14.74 11.18 2.89
CA LEU A 144 13.80 11.10 4.00
C LEU A 144 13.25 12.47 4.38
N ASP A 145 14.10 13.51 4.39
CA ASP A 145 13.69 14.89 4.64
C ASP A 145 12.71 15.37 3.57
N ALA A 146 12.99 15.10 2.29
CA ALA A 146 12.10 15.45 1.18
C ALA A 146 10.77 14.64 1.21
N VAL A 147 10.76 13.43 1.75
CA VAL A 147 9.53 12.67 1.99
C VAL A 147 8.74 13.29 3.13
N ASN A 148 9.40 13.68 4.22
CA ASN A 148 8.76 14.26 5.38
C ASN A 148 8.20 15.67 5.12
N GLU A 149 8.88 16.47 4.31
CA GLU A 149 8.34 17.75 3.82
C GLU A 149 7.02 17.50 3.07
N LEU A 150 7.00 16.55 2.14
CA LEU A 150 5.78 16.20 1.42
C LEU A 150 4.68 15.66 2.34
N CYS A 151 5.01 14.85 3.35
CA CYS A 151 4.05 14.39 4.35
C CYS A 151 3.44 15.56 5.12
N SER A 152 4.27 16.54 5.52
CA SER A 152 3.82 17.74 6.23
C SER A 152 2.88 18.59 5.37
N ASP A 153 3.21 18.81 4.11
CA ASP A 153 2.37 19.54 3.15
C ASP A 153 1.00 18.88 2.94
N LEU A 154 0.95 17.56 3.06
CA LEU A 154 -0.27 16.77 2.95
C LEU A 154 -1.03 16.64 4.28
N GLY A 155 -0.52 17.21 5.38
CA GLY A 155 -1.09 17.01 6.71
C GLY A 155 -1.00 15.56 7.21
N GLN A 156 -0.02 14.80 6.72
CA GLN A 156 0.19 13.40 7.08
C GLN A 156 1.33 13.26 8.10
N PRO A 157 1.31 12.21 8.95
CA PRO A 157 2.40 11.93 9.86
C PRO A 157 3.73 11.72 9.13
N THR A 158 4.79 12.29 9.68
CA THR A 158 6.16 12.11 9.16
C THR A 158 6.68 10.70 9.43
N ILE A 159 7.67 10.30 8.63
CA ILE A 159 8.37 9.03 8.73
C ILE A 159 9.61 9.23 9.59
N SER A 160 9.84 8.36 10.58
CA SER A 160 11.03 8.42 11.44
C SER A 160 11.96 7.25 11.15
N ALA A 161 13.22 7.51 10.84
CA ALA A 161 14.25 6.47 10.82
C ALA A 161 14.52 5.99 12.26
N ARG A 162 13.82 4.94 12.69
CA ARG A 162 14.17 4.25 13.92
C ARG A 162 15.37 3.36 13.60
N ASN A 163 16.57 3.73 14.05
CA ASN A 163 17.80 2.92 14.06
C ASN A 163 18.94 3.17 13.06
N VAL A 164 19.12 4.35 12.52
CA VAL A 164 20.41 4.64 11.85
C VAL A 164 21.56 4.80 12.86
N GLN A 165 21.25 5.08 14.13
CA GLN A 165 22.29 5.28 15.17
C GLN A 165 22.80 4.02 15.88
N ALA A 166 22.10 2.89 15.78
CA ALA A 166 22.51 1.66 16.46
C ALA A 166 23.54 0.84 15.66
N VAL A 167 23.54 0.94 14.34
CA VAL A 167 24.47 0.18 13.48
C VAL A 167 25.82 0.88 13.35
N SER A 168 25.86 2.20 13.46
CA SER A 168 27.12 2.98 13.40
C SER A 168 28.01 2.79 14.62
N LYS A 169 27.49 2.33 15.76
CA LYS A 169 28.28 2.06 16.98
C LYS A 169 28.86 0.66 17.06
N LEU A 170 28.42 -0.27 16.22
CA LEU A 170 28.93 -1.66 16.21
C LEU A 170 30.13 -1.88 15.29
N HIS A 171 30.54 -0.86 14.51
CA HIS A 171 31.70 -0.92 13.62
C HIS A 171 32.85 0.00 14.03
N SER A 172 32.84 0.51 15.28
CA SER A 172 33.91 1.38 15.82
C SER A 172 34.53 0.84 17.13
N GLU A 173 34.52 -0.48 17.34
CA GLU A 173 35.35 -1.16 18.34
C GLU A 173 36.18 -2.26 17.69
#